data_6e15015c89224e944af027a597b4e3c8
#
_entry.id   6e15015c89224e944af027a597b4e3c8
#
_cell.length_a   1.000
_cell.length_b   1.000
_cell.length_c   1.000
_cell.angle_alpha   90.00
_cell.angle_beta   90.00
_cell.angle_gamma   90.00
#
_symmetry.space_group_name_H-M   'P 1'
#
loop_
_entity.id
_entity.type
_entity.pdbx_description
1 polymer ?
#
loop_
_entity_poly.entity_id
_entity_poly.type
_entity_poly.pdbx_seq_one_letter_code
_entity_poly.pdbx_strand_id
1 'polypeptide(L)'
;MLKTNQRFGKFILIVFSLLFAFNGISIANAAIGDNDKIVPCYTDIKTCSGKISISGVKANCVSSLTTKKITNLKIKMELQKEKSSGYETVETWSDSKMGTILSMSESRNINVLCNYRLKVTFTAGNETETIYKY
;
A
#
# COMPACT_ATOMS: atom_id res chain seq x y z
N MET A 1 49.03 -34.64 14.85
CA MET A 1 48.24 -33.61 15.51
C MET A 1 47.68 -32.58 14.54
N LEU A 2 47.32 -32.96 13.33
CA LEU A 2 46.85 -32.07 12.26
C LEU A 2 45.60 -32.60 11.51
N LYS A 3 44.83 -33.48 12.14
CA LYS A 3 43.61 -34.05 11.51
C LYS A 3 42.28 -33.40 11.95
N THR A 4 42.31 -32.42 12.81
CA THR A 4 41.09 -31.81 13.37
C THR A 4 40.61 -30.58 12.58
N ASN A 5 41.45 -30.00 11.72
CA ASN A 5 41.06 -28.74 11.05
C ASN A 5 40.33 -28.93 9.70
N GLN A 6 40.34 -30.13 9.12
CA GLN A 6 39.63 -30.34 7.86
C GLN A 6 38.14 -30.55 7.99
N ARG A 7 37.67 -30.97 9.16
CA ARG A 7 36.22 -31.14 9.39
C ARG A 7 35.52 -29.84 9.71
N PHE A 8 36.22 -28.92 10.38
CA PHE A 8 35.67 -27.58 10.68
C PHE A 8 35.54 -26.73 9.43
N GLY A 9 36.52 -26.78 8.52
CA GLY A 9 36.47 -26.02 7.27
C GLY A 9 35.34 -26.45 6.34
N LYS A 10 35.02 -27.74 6.32
CA LYS A 10 33.85 -28.22 5.53
C LYS A 10 32.52 -27.85 6.12
N PHE A 11 32.42 -27.78 7.44
CA PHE A 11 31.19 -27.36 8.11
C PHE A 11 30.94 -25.87 7.91
N ILE A 12 31.95 -25.04 7.98
CA ILE A 12 31.87 -23.59 7.75
C ILE A 12 31.49 -23.30 6.29
N LEU A 13 32.01 -24.06 5.34
CA LEU A 13 31.66 -23.91 3.93
C LEU A 13 30.21 -24.29 3.63
N ILE A 14 29.69 -25.31 4.30
CA ILE A 14 28.27 -25.71 4.13
C ILE A 14 27.34 -24.70 4.77
N VAL A 15 27.68 -24.17 5.94
CA VAL A 15 26.89 -23.14 6.59
C VAL A 15 26.91 -21.82 5.80
N PHE A 16 28.05 -21.48 5.19
CA PHE A 16 28.18 -20.31 4.33
C PHE A 16 27.40 -20.45 3.02
N SER A 17 27.39 -21.65 2.43
CA SER A 17 26.59 -21.88 1.22
C SER A 17 25.09 -21.88 1.49
N LEU A 18 24.62 -22.30 2.68
CA LEU A 18 23.25 -22.20 3.08
C LEU A 18 22.81 -20.74 3.31
N LEU A 19 23.69 -19.91 3.84
CA LEU A 19 23.43 -18.48 4.01
C LEU A 19 23.30 -17.74 2.67
N PHE A 20 24.06 -18.16 1.64
CA PHE A 20 23.94 -17.60 0.29
C PHE A 20 22.68 -18.06 -0.46
N ALA A 21 22.16 -19.24 -0.15
CA ALA A 21 20.93 -19.73 -0.76
C ALA A 21 19.67 -18.95 -0.28
N PHE A 22 19.72 -18.34 0.88
CA PHE A 22 18.63 -17.51 1.38
C PHE A 22 18.65 -16.04 0.90
N ASN A 23 19.77 -15.58 0.35
CA ASN A 23 19.85 -14.22 -0.22
C ASN A 23 19.42 -14.15 -1.69
N GLY A 24 19.05 -15.26 -2.29
CA GLY A 24 18.59 -15.32 -3.67
C GLY A 24 17.08 -15.27 -3.83
N ILE A 25 16.33 -15.15 -2.77
CA ILE A 25 14.92 -14.76 -2.86
C ILE A 25 14.89 -13.24 -2.87
N SER A 26 15.41 -12.65 -3.91
CA SER A 26 14.75 -11.51 -4.47
C SER A 26 13.36 -12.01 -4.77
N ILE A 27 12.49 -11.81 -3.85
CA ILE A 27 11.11 -11.73 -4.19
C ILE A 27 11.04 -10.51 -5.11
N ALA A 28 11.25 -10.74 -6.37
CA ALA A 28 10.59 -9.96 -7.36
C ALA A 28 9.10 -10.21 -7.09
N ASN A 29 8.60 -9.65 -6.04
CA ASN A 29 7.25 -9.24 -6.02
C ASN A 29 7.20 -8.16 -7.07
N ALA A 30 7.25 -8.60 -8.29
CA ALA A 30 6.42 -7.98 -9.25
C ALA A 30 5.12 -7.78 -8.47
N ALA A 31 4.78 -6.57 -8.20
CA ALA A 31 3.44 -6.15 -7.95
C ALA A 31 2.69 -6.45 -9.23
N ILE A 32 2.54 -7.76 -9.48
CA ILE A 32 1.83 -8.30 -10.61
C ILE A 32 0.39 -8.11 -10.26
N GLY A 33 -0.19 -7.16 -10.93
CA GLY A 33 -1.61 -7.05 -11.04
C GLY A 33 -2.29 -6.24 -9.98
N ASP A 34 -1.63 -5.32 -9.35
CA ASP A 34 -2.35 -4.14 -8.99
C ASP A 34 -2.61 -3.39 -10.28
N ASN A 35 -3.73 -3.74 -10.87
CA ASN A 35 -4.42 -2.86 -11.76
C ASN A 35 -4.76 -1.62 -10.93
N ASP A 36 -3.79 -0.72 -10.77
CA ASP A 36 -4.04 0.67 -10.48
C ASP A 36 -4.83 1.17 -11.67
N LYS A 37 -6.11 0.83 -11.66
CA LYS A 37 -7.04 1.33 -12.64
C LYS A 37 -7.12 2.81 -12.39
N ILE A 38 -6.29 3.55 -13.12
CA ILE A 38 -6.46 5.00 -13.26
C ILE A 38 -7.85 5.16 -13.83
N VAL A 39 -8.80 5.51 -12.98
CA VAL A 39 -10.15 5.83 -13.42
C VAL A 39 -10.08 7.24 -14.00
N PRO A 40 -10.28 7.43 -15.30
CA PRO A 40 -10.39 8.78 -15.85
C PRO A 40 -11.64 9.43 -15.27
N CYS A 41 -11.43 10.45 -14.46
CA CYS A 41 -12.49 11.16 -13.77
C CYS A 41 -12.66 12.54 -14.41
N TYR A 42 -13.82 12.80 -14.90
CA TYR A 42 -14.50 14.08 -15.18
C TYR A 42 -13.71 15.31 -15.70
N THR A 43 -14.33 16.50 -15.60
CA THR A 43 -13.83 17.71 -16.28
C THR A 43 -12.58 18.29 -15.64
N ASP A 44 -12.50 18.30 -14.32
CA ASP A 44 -11.40 18.89 -13.55
C ASP A 44 -10.41 17.84 -13.00
N ILE A 45 -10.90 16.68 -12.58
CA ILE A 45 -10.07 15.58 -12.13
C ILE A 45 -9.42 14.91 -13.34
N LYS A 46 -8.08 14.89 -13.37
CA LYS A 46 -7.30 14.19 -14.39
C LYS A 46 -7.10 12.71 -14.00
N THR A 47 -6.65 12.46 -12.80
CA THR A 47 -6.44 11.11 -12.26
C THR A 47 -6.69 11.07 -10.77
N CYS A 48 -7.24 9.96 -10.30
CA CYS A 48 -7.31 9.64 -8.88
C CYS A 48 -6.92 8.17 -8.69
N SER A 49 -6.15 7.89 -7.66
CA SER A 49 -5.69 6.55 -7.34
C SER A 49 -5.67 6.31 -5.84
N GLY A 50 -5.83 5.05 -5.46
CA GLY A 50 -5.71 4.62 -4.07
C GLY A 50 -5.17 3.21 -4.01
N LYS A 51 -4.43 2.90 -2.95
CA LYS A 51 -3.85 1.60 -2.70
C LYS A 51 -3.89 1.30 -1.21
N ILE A 52 -4.21 0.06 -0.88
CA ILE A 52 -4.00 -0.52 0.44
C ILE A 52 -3.00 -1.66 0.32
N SER A 53 -2.06 -1.75 1.24
CA SER A 53 -1.15 -2.88 1.36
C SER A 53 -0.98 -3.25 2.83
N ILE A 54 -0.98 -4.55 3.11
CA ILE A 54 -0.81 -5.07 4.45
C ILE A 54 0.59 -5.64 4.57
N SER A 55 1.34 -5.17 5.56
CA SER A 55 2.68 -5.64 5.89
C SER A 55 2.76 -5.94 7.39
N GLY A 56 2.91 -7.22 7.73
CA GLY A 56 2.81 -7.67 9.12
C GLY A 56 1.45 -7.29 9.72
N VAL A 57 1.46 -6.54 10.81
CA VAL A 57 0.26 -6.08 11.52
C VAL A 57 -0.17 -4.66 11.12
N LYS A 58 0.36 -4.14 10.02
CA LYS A 58 0.14 -2.75 9.60
C LYS A 58 -0.52 -2.68 8.23
N ALA A 59 -1.60 -1.92 8.12
CA ALA A 59 -2.18 -1.49 6.87
C ALA A 59 -1.56 -0.15 6.45
N ASN A 60 -1.03 -0.10 5.24
CA ASN A 60 -0.49 1.11 4.62
C ASN A 60 -1.46 1.55 3.53
N CYS A 61 -1.92 2.78 3.60
CA CYS A 61 -2.91 3.36 2.72
C CYS A 61 -2.30 4.56 2.00
N VAL A 62 -2.34 4.54 0.69
CA VAL A 62 -1.80 5.61 -0.15
C VAL A 62 -2.87 6.07 -1.12
N SER A 63 -2.93 7.36 -1.38
CA SER A 63 -3.83 7.93 -2.37
C SER A 63 -3.23 9.15 -3.06
N SER A 64 -3.65 9.41 -4.29
CA SER A 64 -3.21 10.54 -5.08
C SER A 64 -4.35 11.07 -5.94
N LEU A 65 -4.43 12.40 -6.01
CA LEU A 65 -5.37 13.15 -6.83
C LEU A 65 -4.60 14.14 -7.69
N THR A 66 -4.85 14.12 -8.99
CA THR A 66 -4.28 15.09 -9.94
C THR A 66 -5.39 15.74 -10.74
N THR A 67 -5.32 17.05 -10.91
CA THR A 67 -6.30 17.83 -11.66
C THR A 67 -5.67 18.53 -12.87
N LYS A 68 -6.51 18.97 -13.81
CA LYS A 68 -6.09 19.67 -15.02
C LYS A 68 -5.75 21.13 -14.76
N LYS A 69 -6.34 21.71 -13.74
CA LYS A 69 -6.16 23.13 -13.34
C LYS A 69 -6.04 23.25 -11.82
N ILE A 70 -5.53 24.36 -11.37
CA ILE A 70 -5.43 24.70 -9.95
C ILE A 70 -6.85 24.83 -9.38
N THR A 71 -7.15 24.06 -8.34
CA THR A 71 -8.42 24.09 -7.63
C THR A 71 -8.23 23.63 -6.18
N ASN A 72 -9.28 23.72 -5.38
CA ASN A 72 -9.30 23.14 -4.04
C ASN A 72 -9.37 21.62 -4.16
N LEU A 73 -8.33 20.95 -3.66
CA LEU A 73 -8.21 19.50 -3.62
C LEU A 73 -8.46 18.99 -2.20
N LYS A 74 -9.19 17.89 -2.09
CA LYS A 74 -9.37 17.16 -0.83
C LYS A 74 -9.33 15.67 -1.08
N ILE A 75 -8.63 14.96 -0.21
CA ILE A 75 -8.65 13.50 -0.12
C ILE A 75 -9.16 13.12 1.27
N LYS A 76 -10.10 12.19 1.32
CA LYS A 76 -10.54 11.52 2.53
C LYS A 76 -10.35 10.03 2.36
N MET A 77 -9.50 9.43 3.18
CA MET A 77 -9.27 7.98 3.25
C MET A 77 -9.99 7.40 4.47
N GLU A 78 -10.74 6.33 4.27
CA GLU A 78 -11.43 5.58 5.32
C GLU A 78 -10.97 4.12 5.26
N LEU A 79 -10.23 3.68 6.26
CA LEU A 79 -9.91 2.26 6.42
C LEU A 79 -11.11 1.56 7.02
N GLN A 80 -11.61 0.56 6.31
CA GLN A 80 -12.83 -0.16 6.67
C GLN A 80 -12.53 -1.63 6.92
N LYS A 81 -13.04 -2.14 8.03
CA LYS A 81 -12.97 -3.55 8.41
C LYS A 81 -14.24 -4.26 7.98
N GLU A 82 -14.09 -5.45 7.40
CA GLU A 82 -15.22 -6.31 7.05
C GLU A 82 -15.92 -6.85 8.32
N LYS A 83 -17.22 -6.82 8.28
CA LYS A 83 -18.15 -7.36 9.29
C LYS A 83 -19.17 -8.27 8.61
N SER A 84 -19.91 -9.05 9.38
CA SER A 84 -20.99 -9.92 8.86
C SER A 84 -22.09 -9.13 8.13
N SER A 85 -22.29 -7.87 8.47
CA SER A 85 -23.32 -6.99 7.88
C SER A 85 -22.77 -5.91 6.94
N GLY A 86 -21.50 -6.00 6.52
CA GLY A 86 -20.86 -5.04 5.63
C GLY A 86 -19.52 -4.55 6.13
N TYR A 87 -19.26 -3.25 6.03
CA TYR A 87 -17.97 -2.65 6.40
C TYR A 87 -18.15 -1.57 7.47
N GLU A 88 -17.24 -1.59 8.45
CA GLU A 88 -17.15 -0.58 9.50
C GLU A 88 -15.89 0.25 9.32
N THR A 89 -16.00 1.57 9.32
CA THR A 89 -14.84 2.47 9.30
C THR A 89 -14.13 2.42 10.64
N VAL A 90 -12.86 2.04 10.62
CA VAL A 90 -12.01 1.92 11.82
C VAL A 90 -11.01 3.06 11.94
N GLU A 91 -10.73 3.77 10.84
CA GLU A 91 -9.87 4.95 10.82
C GLU A 91 -10.25 5.86 9.66
N THR A 92 -10.07 7.16 9.85
CA THR A 92 -10.28 8.18 8.82
C THR A 92 -9.14 9.18 8.83
N TRP A 93 -8.60 9.46 7.64
CA TRP A 93 -7.61 10.51 7.40
C TRP A 93 -8.11 11.45 6.32
N SER A 94 -7.76 12.72 6.42
CA SER A 94 -8.19 13.73 5.45
C SER A 94 -7.13 14.80 5.31
N ASP A 95 -6.89 15.21 4.08
CA ASP A 95 -6.02 16.33 3.76
C ASP A 95 -6.63 17.16 2.62
N SER A 96 -6.27 18.45 2.57
CA SER A 96 -6.74 19.36 1.55
C SER A 96 -5.73 20.45 1.26
N LYS A 97 -5.67 20.87 0.00
CA LYS A 97 -4.86 22.03 -0.42
C LYS A 97 -5.38 22.64 -1.72
N MET A 98 -4.99 23.86 -1.98
CA MET A 98 -5.09 24.48 -3.30
C MET A 98 -3.93 24.01 -4.19
N GLY A 99 -4.21 23.52 -5.38
CA GLY A 99 -3.17 23.07 -6.31
C GLY A 99 -3.70 22.17 -7.40
N THR A 100 -2.78 21.42 -8.01
CA THR A 100 -3.07 20.44 -9.08
C THR A 100 -2.75 18.99 -8.68
N ILE A 101 -2.05 18.79 -7.56
CA ILE A 101 -1.66 17.46 -7.06
C ILE A 101 -1.80 17.44 -5.55
N LEU A 102 -2.47 16.44 -5.02
CA LEU A 102 -2.52 16.11 -3.60
C LEU A 102 -2.28 14.61 -3.44
N SER A 103 -1.41 14.25 -2.50
CA SER A 103 -1.12 12.84 -2.17
C SER A 103 -1.14 12.66 -0.67
N MET A 104 -1.63 11.49 -0.22
CA MET A 104 -1.66 11.09 1.17
C MET A 104 -1.04 9.71 1.32
N SER A 105 -0.32 9.50 2.42
CA SER A 105 0.22 8.20 2.82
C SER A 105 0.09 8.05 4.32
N GLU A 106 -0.73 7.10 4.74
CA GLU A 106 -1.07 6.87 6.14
C GLU A 106 -0.98 5.39 6.48
N SER A 107 -0.82 5.09 7.75
CA SER A 107 -0.78 3.70 8.20
C SER A 107 -1.42 3.51 9.56
N ARG A 108 -1.94 2.30 9.81
CA ARG A 108 -2.52 1.90 11.08
C ARG A 108 -2.21 0.44 11.38
N ASN A 109 -2.01 0.12 12.64
CA ASN A 109 -1.99 -1.28 13.09
C ASN A 109 -3.39 -1.89 13.02
N ILE A 110 -3.45 -3.11 12.50
CA ILE A 110 -4.69 -3.84 12.24
C ILE A 110 -4.64 -5.24 12.84
N ASN A 111 -5.80 -5.87 12.96
CA ASN A 111 -5.90 -7.29 13.24
C ASN A 111 -5.80 -8.07 11.92
N VAL A 112 -4.71 -8.81 11.74
CA VAL A 112 -4.43 -9.58 10.50
C VAL A 112 -5.40 -10.74 10.23
N LEU A 113 -6.23 -11.10 11.21
CA LEU A 113 -7.28 -12.12 11.06
C LEU A 113 -8.56 -11.57 10.43
N CYS A 114 -8.60 -10.27 10.15
CA CYS A 114 -9.76 -9.59 9.57
C CYS A 114 -9.42 -9.07 8.17
N ASN A 115 -10.43 -8.98 7.32
CA ASN A 115 -10.31 -8.34 6.02
C ASN A 115 -10.54 -6.84 6.13
N TYR A 116 -9.83 -6.10 5.30
CA TYR A 116 -9.93 -4.64 5.25
C TYR A 116 -10.05 -4.17 3.81
N ARG A 117 -10.66 -3.01 3.65
CA ARG A 117 -10.64 -2.25 2.40
C ARG A 117 -10.36 -0.77 2.68
N LEU A 118 -9.88 -0.09 1.68
CA LEU A 118 -9.71 1.36 1.68
C LEU A 118 -10.81 1.99 0.83
N LYS A 119 -11.59 2.87 1.44
CA LYS A 119 -12.50 3.77 0.73
C LYS A 119 -11.82 5.14 0.62
N VAL A 120 -11.67 5.65 -0.59
CA VAL A 120 -11.08 6.97 -0.82
C VAL A 120 -12.09 7.85 -1.53
N THR A 121 -12.33 9.01 -0.96
CA THR A 121 -13.16 10.05 -1.56
C THR A 121 -12.26 11.22 -1.96
N PHE A 122 -12.26 11.54 -3.24
CA PHE A 122 -11.53 12.65 -3.83
C PHE A 122 -12.50 13.79 -4.13
N THR A 123 -12.10 15.01 -3.82
CA THR A 123 -12.86 16.21 -4.17
C THR A 123 -11.93 17.20 -4.86
N ALA A 124 -12.36 17.73 -5.99
CA ALA A 124 -11.67 18.75 -6.74
C ALA A 124 -12.68 19.83 -7.15
N GLY A 125 -12.65 20.97 -6.48
CA GLY A 125 -13.69 21.99 -6.64
C GLY A 125 -15.08 21.43 -6.31
N ASN A 126 -15.93 21.32 -7.31
CA ASN A 126 -17.29 20.77 -7.18
C ASN A 126 -17.42 19.30 -7.59
N GLU A 127 -16.32 18.68 -8.05
CA GLU A 127 -16.31 17.27 -8.46
C GLU A 127 -15.93 16.38 -7.29
N THR A 128 -16.61 15.24 -7.16
CA THR A 128 -16.32 14.23 -6.13
C THR A 128 -16.32 12.85 -6.76
N GLU A 129 -15.31 12.07 -6.44
CA GLU A 129 -15.14 10.68 -6.87
C GLU A 129 -14.84 9.79 -5.66
N THR A 130 -15.39 8.57 -5.65
CA THR A 130 -15.14 7.60 -4.59
C THR A 130 -14.68 6.28 -5.19
N ILE A 131 -13.58 5.75 -4.69
CA ILE A 131 -13.05 4.44 -5.07
C ILE A 131 -12.91 3.53 -3.85
N TYR A 132 -12.92 2.22 -4.10
CA TYR A 132 -12.68 1.19 -3.11
C TYR A 132 -11.50 0.32 -3.55
N LYS A 133 -10.62 -0.03 -2.60
CA LYS A 133 -9.47 -0.91 -2.81
C LYS A 133 -9.45 -2.00 -1.74
N TYR A 134 -9.13 -3.23 -2.15
CA TYR A 134 -9.14 -4.44 -1.32
C TYR A 134 -7.74 -5.03 -1.19
#